data_9d3d04c448d82fac746a56c69d43fbea
#
_entry.id   9d3d04c448d82fac746a56c69d43fbea
#
_cell.length_a   1.000
_cell.length_b   1.000
_cell.length_c   1.000
_cell.angle_alpha   90.00
_cell.angle_beta   90.00
_cell.angle_gamma   90.00
#
_symmetry.space_group_name_H-M   'P 1'
#
loop_
_entity.id
_entity.type
_entity.pdbx_description
1 polymer ?
#
loop_
_entity_poly.entity_id
_entity_poly.type
_entity_poly.pdbx_seq_one_letter_code
_entity_poly.pdbx_strand_id
1 'polypeptide(L)'
;MGKQNKKSSTSFLVQGSILAIASIVSRIIGLIYRIPLTNIIGDTGNDYYGTAFQIYNILLIISSYSLPLAVSKLVSANYSQGRRHNVYRILKCALIFGVCTGTVAALILLFGAEFITGTLMKTPMSVFAVRVLIPVLLIVAVLGVMRGFFQGLGTMMPSATSQILEQIANAIVSVWAAYVLADYGAKAGALLGDADNYSAAYGAAGGTLGTAIGALVALLFCTFVLVVYPVSYTHLTLPTKLEV
;
A
#
# COMPACT_ATOMS: atom_id res chain seq x y z
N MET A 1 24.86 -27.90 20.61
CA MET A 1 24.16 -27.51 19.37
C MET A 1 22.66 -27.21 19.51
N GLY A 2 21.96 -27.70 20.55
CA GLY A 2 20.49 -27.54 20.69
C GLY A 2 19.97 -26.16 21.13
N LYS A 3 20.73 -25.33 21.86
CA LYS A 3 20.27 -24.05 22.40
C LYS A 3 20.20 -22.89 21.41
N GLN A 4 21.07 -22.89 20.38
CA GLN A 4 21.11 -21.84 19.38
C GLN A 4 19.94 -21.93 18.38
N ASN A 5 19.52 -23.16 18.04
CA ASN A 5 18.42 -23.41 17.10
C ASN A 5 17.06 -23.03 17.70
N LYS A 6 16.88 -23.20 19.02
CA LYS A 6 15.65 -22.85 19.73
C LYS A 6 15.44 -21.32 19.86
N LYS A 7 16.52 -20.55 19.99
CA LYS A 7 16.48 -19.08 20.10
C LYS A 7 16.14 -18.40 18.77
N SER A 8 16.62 -18.93 17.64
CA SER A 8 16.30 -18.41 16.30
C SER A 8 14.86 -18.72 15.88
N SER A 9 14.37 -19.91 16.19
CA SER A 9 12.99 -20.33 15.96
C SER A 9 11.99 -19.48 16.75
N THR A 10 12.25 -19.20 18.02
CA THR A 10 11.38 -18.36 18.86
C THR A 10 11.35 -16.92 18.36
N SER A 11 12.48 -16.36 17.92
CA SER A 11 12.55 -15.01 17.36
C SER A 11 11.74 -14.88 16.05
N PHE A 12 11.79 -15.87 15.18
CA PHE A 12 11.02 -15.89 13.94
C PHE A 12 9.51 -15.98 14.20
N LEU A 13 9.08 -16.82 15.13
CA LEU A 13 7.67 -16.94 15.52
C LEU A 13 7.13 -15.63 16.11
N VAL A 14 7.89 -14.98 16.99
CA VAL A 14 7.52 -13.69 17.57
C VAL A 14 7.37 -12.61 16.49
N GLN A 15 8.29 -12.54 15.55
CA GLN A 15 8.22 -11.56 14.48
C GLN A 15 7.03 -11.82 13.52
N GLY A 16 6.78 -13.08 13.18
CA GLY A 16 5.60 -13.46 12.39
C GLY A 16 4.29 -13.10 13.09
N SER A 17 4.22 -13.29 14.42
CA SER A 17 3.06 -12.89 15.21
C SER A 17 2.82 -11.39 15.22
N ILE A 18 3.87 -10.56 15.26
CA ILE A 18 3.77 -9.10 15.18
C ILE A 18 3.11 -8.67 13.87
N LEU A 19 3.54 -9.24 12.75
CA LEU A 19 2.97 -8.92 11.44
C LEU A 19 1.50 -9.38 11.34
N ALA A 20 1.18 -10.56 11.88
CA ALA A 20 -0.19 -11.07 11.91
C ALA A 20 -1.11 -10.17 12.75
N ILE A 21 -0.67 -9.76 13.94
CA ILE A 21 -1.43 -8.85 14.82
C ILE A 21 -1.62 -7.49 14.12
N ALA A 22 -0.57 -6.92 13.52
CA ALA A 22 -0.69 -5.67 12.78
C ALA A 22 -1.69 -5.76 11.62
N SER A 23 -1.71 -6.90 10.90
CA SER A 23 -2.67 -7.13 9.83
C SER A 23 -4.11 -7.22 10.34
N ILE A 24 -4.34 -7.84 11.50
CA ILE A 24 -5.66 -7.90 12.13
C ILE A 24 -6.10 -6.50 12.59
N VAL A 25 -5.24 -5.77 13.27
CA VAL A 25 -5.51 -4.39 13.71
C VAL A 25 -5.85 -3.50 12.51
N SER A 26 -5.07 -3.60 11.43
CA SER A 26 -5.33 -2.85 10.19
C SER A 26 -6.70 -3.17 9.59
N ARG A 27 -7.13 -4.42 9.61
CA ARG A 27 -8.47 -4.82 9.14
C ARG A 27 -9.59 -4.27 10.03
N ILE A 28 -9.38 -4.26 11.34
CA ILE A 28 -10.35 -3.69 12.30
C ILE A 28 -10.50 -2.18 12.05
N ILE A 29 -9.41 -1.44 11.90
CA ILE A 29 -9.45 -0.03 11.56
C ILE A 29 -10.18 0.16 10.23
N GLY A 30 -9.89 -0.68 9.22
CA GLY A 30 -10.55 -0.70 7.93
C GLY A 30 -12.07 -0.89 8.01
N LEU A 31 -12.52 -1.74 8.92
CA LEU A 31 -13.95 -1.98 9.16
C LEU A 31 -14.63 -0.78 9.85
N ILE A 32 -13.97 -0.21 10.86
CA ILE A 32 -14.52 0.88 11.68
C ILE A 32 -14.76 2.13 10.84
N TYR A 33 -13.78 2.58 10.03
CA TYR A 33 -13.97 3.80 9.25
C TYR A 33 -14.94 3.64 8.07
N ARG A 34 -15.22 2.42 7.64
CA ARG A 34 -16.14 2.15 6.55
C ARG A 34 -17.59 2.50 6.93
N ILE A 35 -17.96 2.40 8.20
CA ILE A 35 -19.30 2.76 8.69
C ILE A 35 -19.60 4.24 8.46
N PRO A 36 -18.82 5.21 8.99
CA PRO A 36 -19.07 6.63 8.69
C PRO A 36 -18.88 6.96 7.20
N LEU A 37 -17.97 6.30 6.49
CA LEU A 37 -17.79 6.53 5.07
C LEU A 37 -19.05 6.20 4.27
N THR A 38 -19.64 5.01 4.48
CA THR A 38 -20.86 4.60 3.77
C THR A 38 -22.06 5.49 4.10
N ASN A 39 -22.16 6.00 5.33
CA ASN A 39 -23.19 6.95 5.70
C ASN A 39 -23.06 8.30 4.98
N ILE A 40 -21.84 8.72 4.66
CA ILE A 40 -21.58 9.99 3.95
C ILE A 40 -21.87 9.85 2.46
N ILE A 41 -21.40 8.76 1.82
CA ILE A 41 -21.48 8.60 0.37
C ILE A 41 -22.79 7.95 -0.10
N GLY A 42 -23.56 7.35 0.82
CA GLY A 42 -24.80 6.64 0.52
C GLY A 42 -24.59 5.34 -0.28
N ASP A 43 -25.69 4.70 -0.65
CA ASP A 43 -25.64 3.41 -1.37
C ASP A 43 -25.02 3.56 -2.77
N THR A 44 -25.42 4.57 -3.52
CA THR A 44 -24.87 4.85 -4.86
C THR A 44 -23.37 5.14 -4.82
N GLY A 45 -22.92 5.96 -3.85
CA GLY A 45 -21.50 6.23 -3.67
C GLY A 45 -20.71 5.00 -3.24
N ASN A 46 -21.30 4.11 -2.44
CA ASN A 46 -20.69 2.85 -2.04
C ASN A 46 -20.53 1.89 -3.24
N ASP A 47 -21.46 1.88 -4.19
CA ASP A 47 -21.33 1.13 -5.44
C ASP A 47 -20.18 1.66 -6.31
N TYR A 48 -20.06 2.98 -6.44
CA TYR A 48 -18.94 3.60 -7.18
C TYR A 48 -17.60 3.33 -6.51
N TYR A 49 -17.54 3.43 -5.19
CA TYR A 49 -16.37 3.09 -4.39
C TYR A 49 -16.00 1.61 -4.53
N GLY A 50 -16.98 0.71 -4.41
CA GLY A 50 -16.79 -0.74 -4.54
C GLY A 50 -16.29 -1.14 -5.92
N THR A 51 -16.88 -0.59 -6.98
CA THR A 51 -16.45 -0.81 -8.37
C THR A 51 -15.00 -0.35 -8.58
N ALA A 52 -14.64 0.83 -8.09
CA ALA A 52 -13.28 1.33 -8.20
C ALA A 52 -12.26 0.40 -7.51
N PHE A 53 -12.59 -0.09 -6.31
CA PHE A 53 -11.73 -1.04 -5.61
C PHE A 53 -11.65 -2.43 -6.26
N GLN A 54 -12.71 -2.90 -6.90
CA GLN A 54 -12.68 -4.16 -7.67
C GLN A 54 -11.68 -4.07 -8.81
N ILE A 55 -11.75 -3.01 -9.61
CA ILE A 55 -10.84 -2.76 -10.73
C ILE A 55 -9.39 -2.64 -10.23
N TYR A 56 -9.19 -1.83 -9.19
CA TYR A 56 -7.89 -1.63 -8.56
C TYR A 56 -7.28 -2.94 -8.05
N ASN A 57 -8.05 -3.77 -7.34
CA ASN A 57 -7.59 -5.03 -6.79
C ASN A 57 -7.18 -6.03 -7.87
N ILE A 58 -7.91 -6.13 -8.98
CA ILE A 58 -7.54 -6.98 -10.10
C ILE A 58 -6.16 -6.58 -10.64
N LEU A 59 -5.95 -5.29 -10.90
CA LEU A 59 -4.67 -4.79 -11.40
C LEU A 59 -3.54 -4.95 -10.37
N LEU A 60 -3.83 -4.74 -9.10
CA LEU A 60 -2.87 -4.93 -8.01
C LEU A 60 -2.41 -6.39 -7.92
N ILE A 61 -3.33 -7.36 -8.02
CA ILE A 61 -3.02 -8.79 -8.00
C ILE A 61 -2.08 -9.15 -9.16
N ILE A 62 -2.38 -8.67 -10.35
CA ILE A 62 -1.59 -8.96 -11.56
C ILE A 62 -0.22 -8.30 -11.49
N SER A 63 -0.13 -7.05 -11.03
CA SER A 63 1.10 -6.25 -11.10
C SER A 63 2.06 -6.44 -9.92
N SER A 64 1.55 -6.62 -8.70
CA SER A 64 2.38 -6.37 -7.52
C SER A 64 2.17 -7.32 -6.35
N TYR A 65 1.13 -8.14 -6.33
CA TYR A 65 0.75 -8.95 -5.17
C TYR A 65 1.84 -9.95 -4.73
N SER A 66 2.56 -10.55 -5.67
CA SER A 66 3.61 -11.54 -5.40
C SER A 66 4.98 -10.92 -5.08
N LEU A 67 5.18 -9.63 -5.36
CA LEU A 67 6.48 -8.95 -5.20
C LEU A 67 7.04 -9.00 -3.78
N PRO A 68 6.28 -8.69 -2.71
CA PRO A 68 6.81 -8.74 -1.35
C PRO A 68 7.36 -10.12 -0.98
N LEU A 69 6.64 -11.18 -1.38
CA LEU A 69 7.05 -12.55 -1.08
C LEU A 69 8.30 -12.97 -1.84
N ALA A 70 8.38 -12.62 -3.13
CA ALA A 70 9.54 -12.92 -3.96
C ALA A 70 10.79 -12.20 -3.45
N VAL A 71 10.67 -10.90 -3.15
CA VAL A 71 11.77 -10.09 -2.59
C VAL A 71 12.21 -10.63 -1.24
N SER A 72 11.28 -10.95 -0.34
CA SER A 72 11.58 -11.49 0.97
C SER A 72 12.37 -12.81 0.88
N LYS A 73 11.99 -13.72 -0.01
CA LYS A 73 12.73 -14.99 -0.22
C LYS A 73 14.15 -14.75 -0.74
N LEU A 74 14.31 -13.91 -1.77
CA LEU A 74 15.60 -13.62 -2.37
C LEU A 74 16.54 -12.90 -1.39
N VAL A 75 16.02 -11.94 -0.65
CA VAL A 75 16.79 -11.20 0.36
C VAL A 75 17.20 -12.14 1.50
N SER A 76 16.29 -12.93 2.05
CA SER A 76 16.58 -13.87 3.14
C SER A 76 17.63 -14.91 2.74
N ALA A 77 17.55 -15.48 1.54
CA ALA A 77 18.53 -16.44 1.03
C ALA A 77 19.94 -15.85 0.89
N ASN A 78 20.07 -14.61 0.42
CA ASN A 78 21.39 -13.96 0.28
C ASN A 78 21.90 -13.42 1.63
N TYR A 79 21.02 -12.94 2.49
CA TYR A 79 21.36 -12.42 3.80
C TYR A 79 21.90 -13.54 4.71
N SER A 80 21.26 -14.72 4.72
CA SER A 80 21.73 -15.88 5.48
C SER A 80 23.10 -16.41 5.04
N GLN A 81 23.48 -16.16 3.78
CA GLN A 81 24.79 -16.52 3.22
C GLN A 81 25.86 -15.42 3.42
N GLY A 82 25.54 -14.33 4.14
CA GLY A 82 26.45 -13.22 4.35
C GLY A 82 26.71 -12.34 3.12
N ARG A 83 25.99 -12.54 2.01
CA ARG A 83 26.18 -11.84 0.74
C ARG A 83 25.48 -10.48 0.74
N ARG A 84 25.91 -9.56 1.63
CA ARG A 84 25.26 -8.25 1.83
C ARG A 84 25.19 -7.40 0.56
N HIS A 85 26.20 -7.42 -0.28
CA HIS A 85 26.21 -6.69 -1.54
C HIS A 85 25.08 -7.14 -2.48
N ASN A 86 24.81 -8.45 -2.54
CA ASN A 86 23.73 -8.99 -3.35
C ASN A 86 22.34 -8.59 -2.81
N VAL A 87 22.20 -8.45 -1.49
CA VAL A 87 20.96 -8.01 -0.86
C VAL A 87 20.54 -6.61 -1.35
N TYR A 88 21.48 -5.66 -1.41
CA TYR A 88 21.23 -4.33 -1.96
C TYR A 88 20.97 -4.34 -3.47
N ARG A 89 21.65 -5.20 -4.20
CA ARG A 89 21.42 -5.37 -5.64
C ARG A 89 20.02 -5.92 -5.91
N ILE A 90 19.55 -6.88 -5.11
CA ILE A 90 18.18 -7.41 -5.18
C ILE A 90 17.16 -6.29 -4.90
N LEU A 91 17.37 -5.46 -3.87
CA LEU A 91 16.51 -4.33 -3.60
C LEU A 91 16.41 -3.38 -4.81
N LYS A 92 17.54 -2.97 -5.38
CA LYS A 92 17.55 -2.07 -6.55
C LYS A 92 16.81 -2.68 -7.75
N CYS A 93 17.11 -3.92 -8.09
CA CYS A 93 16.43 -4.61 -9.20
C CYS A 93 14.92 -4.77 -8.94
N ALA A 94 14.53 -5.11 -7.72
CA ALA A 94 13.14 -5.26 -7.35
C ALA A 94 12.39 -3.91 -7.37
N LEU A 95 13.02 -2.81 -6.95
CA LEU A 95 12.44 -1.46 -7.06
C LEU A 95 12.22 -1.07 -8.51
N ILE A 96 13.19 -1.27 -9.39
CA ILE A 96 13.06 -1.01 -10.83
C ILE A 96 11.92 -1.85 -11.41
N PHE A 97 11.87 -3.14 -11.10
CA PHE A 97 10.81 -4.02 -11.56
C PHE A 97 9.43 -3.58 -11.04
N GLY A 98 9.32 -3.25 -9.75
CA GLY A 98 8.08 -2.76 -9.15
C GLY A 98 7.59 -1.44 -9.77
N VAL A 99 8.52 -0.50 -10.03
CA VAL A 99 8.19 0.75 -10.74
C VAL A 99 7.70 0.44 -12.16
N CYS A 100 8.38 -0.43 -12.90
CA CYS A 100 7.97 -0.80 -14.26
C CYS A 100 6.57 -1.44 -14.27
N THR A 101 6.34 -2.46 -13.43
CA THR A 101 5.03 -3.16 -13.38
C THR A 101 3.92 -2.28 -12.86
N GLY A 102 4.19 -1.47 -11.82
CA GLY A 102 3.24 -0.49 -11.28
C GLY A 102 2.90 0.60 -12.29
N THR A 103 3.88 1.09 -13.06
CA THR A 103 3.65 2.08 -14.13
C THR A 103 2.82 1.49 -15.26
N VAL A 104 3.11 0.27 -15.70
CA VAL A 104 2.30 -0.39 -16.74
C VAL A 104 0.85 -0.56 -16.28
N ALA A 105 0.63 -1.02 -15.05
CA ALA A 105 -0.72 -1.15 -14.49
C ALA A 105 -1.43 0.21 -14.38
N ALA A 106 -0.73 1.25 -13.94
CA ALA A 106 -1.26 2.61 -13.87
C ALA A 106 -1.62 3.17 -15.24
N LEU A 107 -0.81 2.92 -16.27
CA LEU A 107 -1.11 3.33 -17.66
C LEU A 107 -2.31 2.59 -18.22
N ILE A 108 -2.41 1.28 -17.99
CA ILE A 108 -3.60 0.50 -18.40
C ILE A 108 -4.86 1.11 -17.78
N LEU A 109 -4.80 1.46 -16.49
CA LEU A 109 -5.94 2.05 -15.79
C LEU A 109 -6.20 3.49 -16.26
N LEU A 110 -5.15 4.28 -16.55
CA LEU A 110 -5.28 5.66 -17.01
C LEU A 110 -6.05 5.74 -18.35
N PHE A 111 -5.67 4.90 -19.30
CA PHE A 111 -6.29 4.89 -20.63
C PHE A 111 -7.57 4.06 -20.69
N GLY A 112 -7.69 3.04 -19.82
CA GLY A 112 -8.83 2.12 -19.80
C GLY A 112 -9.94 2.50 -18.84
N ALA A 113 -9.76 3.48 -17.95
CA ALA A 113 -10.70 3.78 -16.86
C ALA A 113 -12.13 4.02 -17.37
N GLU A 114 -12.31 4.86 -18.37
CA GLU A 114 -13.63 5.20 -18.93
C GLU A 114 -14.31 4.00 -19.63
N PHE A 115 -13.55 3.23 -20.38
CA PHE A 115 -14.05 2.01 -21.02
C PHE A 115 -14.45 0.95 -19.99
N ILE A 116 -13.62 0.74 -18.96
CA ILE A 116 -13.87 -0.28 -17.94
C ILE A 116 -15.08 0.12 -17.09
N THR A 117 -15.15 1.37 -16.62
CA THR A 117 -16.26 1.83 -15.77
C THR A 117 -17.56 1.99 -16.54
N GLY A 118 -17.51 2.52 -17.76
CA GLY A 118 -18.70 2.79 -18.58
C GLY A 118 -19.25 1.54 -19.28
N THR A 119 -18.39 0.76 -19.95
CA THR A 119 -18.83 -0.36 -20.79
C THR A 119 -18.89 -1.68 -20.05
N LEU A 120 -17.84 -2.02 -19.29
CA LEU A 120 -17.75 -3.31 -18.60
C LEU A 120 -18.55 -3.33 -17.30
N MET A 121 -18.39 -2.30 -16.46
CA MET A 121 -19.01 -2.24 -15.13
C MET A 121 -20.36 -1.54 -15.12
N LYS A 122 -20.70 -0.80 -16.19
CA LYS A 122 -21.95 -0.01 -16.32
C LYS A 122 -22.15 1.03 -15.22
N THR A 123 -21.08 1.51 -14.64
CA THR A 123 -21.04 2.53 -13.57
C THR A 123 -20.11 3.68 -13.99
N PRO A 124 -20.48 4.51 -14.97
CA PRO A 124 -19.59 5.52 -15.56
C PRO A 124 -19.05 6.53 -14.54
N MET A 125 -19.84 6.86 -13.51
CA MET A 125 -19.45 7.79 -12.44
C MET A 125 -18.34 7.24 -11.51
N SER A 126 -18.09 5.93 -11.51
CA SER A 126 -16.97 5.33 -10.77
C SER A 126 -15.61 5.79 -11.28
N VAL A 127 -15.55 6.36 -12.49
CA VAL A 127 -14.29 6.85 -13.10
C VAL A 127 -13.56 7.86 -12.20
N PHE A 128 -14.29 8.70 -11.45
CA PHE A 128 -13.69 9.66 -10.52
C PHE A 128 -12.89 8.96 -9.41
N ALA A 129 -13.47 7.93 -8.78
CA ALA A 129 -12.82 7.14 -7.77
C ALA A 129 -11.65 6.30 -8.34
N VAL A 130 -11.82 5.73 -9.54
CA VAL A 130 -10.78 4.97 -10.26
C VAL A 130 -9.57 5.84 -10.57
N ARG A 131 -9.77 7.07 -11.06
CA ARG A 131 -8.66 7.99 -11.38
C ARG A 131 -7.78 8.31 -10.18
N VAL A 132 -8.35 8.43 -8.99
CA VAL A 132 -7.59 8.62 -7.74
C VAL A 132 -6.72 7.40 -7.42
N LEU A 133 -7.15 6.19 -7.78
CA LEU A 133 -6.39 4.96 -7.52
C LEU A 133 -5.25 4.69 -8.53
N ILE A 134 -5.19 5.42 -9.66
CA ILE A 134 -4.13 5.24 -10.66
C ILE A 134 -2.72 5.37 -10.04
N PRO A 135 -2.37 6.49 -9.39
CA PRO A 135 -1.04 6.64 -8.80
C PRO A 135 -0.79 5.66 -7.64
N VAL A 136 -1.85 5.17 -6.99
CA VAL A 136 -1.74 4.24 -5.87
C VAL A 136 -1.12 2.91 -6.30
N LEU A 137 -1.40 2.43 -7.52
CA LEU A 137 -0.80 1.22 -8.07
C LEU A 137 0.73 1.27 -8.06
N LEU A 138 1.30 2.40 -8.46
CA LEU A 138 2.74 2.61 -8.45
C LEU A 138 3.29 2.68 -7.00
N ILE A 139 2.63 3.45 -6.14
CA ILE A 139 3.03 3.62 -4.74
C ILE A 139 3.04 2.27 -4.02
N VAL A 140 1.99 1.47 -4.18
CA VAL A 140 1.85 0.16 -3.52
C VAL A 140 2.82 -0.88 -4.09
N ALA A 141 3.16 -0.83 -5.37
CA ALA A 141 4.18 -1.70 -5.95
C ALA A 141 5.56 -1.45 -5.30
N VAL A 142 5.97 -0.20 -5.16
CA VAL A 142 7.22 0.20 -4.49
C VAL A 142 7.17 -0.16 -2.99
N LEU A 143 6.07 0.16 -2.32
CA LEU A 143 5.86 -0.15 -0.91
C LEU A 143 5.94 -1.65 -0.63
N GLY A 144 5.38 -2.47 -1.52
CA GLY A 144 5.44 -3.93 -1.44
C GLY A 144 6.86 -4.47 -1.49
N VAL A 145 7.70 -3.92 -2.38
CA VAL A 145 9.13 -4.26 -2.47
C VAL A 145 9.85 -3.91 -1.16
N MET A 146 9.60 -2.71 -0.61
CA MET A 146 10.26 -2.27 0.63
C MET A 146 9.84 -3.13 1.83
N ARG A 147 8.56 -3.45 1.95
CA ARG A 147 8.06 -4.37 2.99
C ARG A 147 8.67 -5.76 2.85
N GLY A 148 8.73 -6.29 1.63
CA GLY A 148 9.38 -7.58 1.35
C GLY A 148 10.86 -7.57 1.69
N PHE A 149 11.56 -6.48 1.45
CA PHE A 149 12.95 -6.30 1.82
C PHE A 149 13.16 -6.39 3.35
N PHE A 150 12.40 -5.64 4.14
CA PHE A 150 12.49 -5.71 5.61
C PHE A 150 12.16 -7.11 6.15
N GLN A 151 11.12 -7.74 5.63
CA GLN A 151 10.75 -9.11 5.99
C GLN A 151 11.87 -10.10 5.65
N GLY A 152 12.53 -9.94 4.51
CA GLY A 152 13.67 -10.75 4.08
C GLY A 152 14.91 -10.59 4.96
N LEU A 153 15.11 -9.42 5.56
CA LEU A 153 16.15 -9.16 6.57
C LEU A 153 15.81 -9.78 7.95
N GLY A 154 14.62 -10.34 8.13
CA GLY A 154 14.16 -10.91 9.38
C GLY A 154 13.59 -9.87 10.35
N THR A 155 13.31 -8.64 9.92
CA THR A 155 12.72 -7.57 10.72
C THR A 155 11.30 -7.28 10.23
N MET A 156 10.28 -7.68 11.02
CA MET A 156 8.88 -7.49 10.62
C MET A 156 8.27 -6.19 11.16
N MET A 157 8.92 -5.55 12.13
CA MET A 157 8.45 -4.31 12.76
C MET A 157 8.20 -3.17 11.75
N PRO A 158 9.12 -2.83 10.82
CA PRO A 158 8.87 -1.75 9.87
C PRO A 158 7.65 -2.02 8.98
N SER A 159 7.48 -3.27 8.54
CA SER A 159 6.31 -3.67 7.74
C SER A 159 5.01 -3.56 8.54
N ALA A 160 5.00 -4.04 9.78
CA ALA A 160 3.85 -3.99 10.66
C ALA A 160 3.44 -2.54 10.99
N THR A 161 4.40 -1.71 11.39
CA THR A 161 4.16 -0.29 11.71
C THR A 161 3.66 0.46 10.49
N SER A 162 4.26 0.23 9.30
CA SER A 162 3.80 0.88 8.07
C SER A 162 2.35 0.52 7.70
N GLN A 163 1.90 -0.71 7.96
CA GLN A 163 0.50 -1.12 7.73
C GLN A 163 -0.47 -0.39 8.66
N ILE A 164 -0.12 -0.25 9.93
CA ILE A 164 -0.96 0.46 10.90
C ILE A 164 -1.03 1.95 10.55
N LEU A 165 0.10 2.59 10.24
CA LEU A 165 0.14 3.99 9.83
C LEU A 165 -0.66 4.25 8.55
N GLU A 166 -0.55 3.34 7.57
CA GLU A 166 -1.35 3.36 6.34
C GLU A 166 -2.85 3.39 6.65
N GLN A 167 -3.30 2.49 7.52
CA GLN A 167 -4.73 2.38 7.84
C GLN A 167 -5.26 3.54 8.68
N ILE A 168 -4.45 4.07 9.60
CA ILE A 168 -4.83 5.26 10.37
C ILE A 168 -4.97 6.46 9.44
N ALA A 169 -3.98 6.71 8.59
CA ALA A 169 -4.02 7.80 7.63
C ALA A 169 -5.19 7.65 6.64
N ASN A 170 -5.38 6.42 6.12
CA ASN A 170 -6.52 6.10 5.27
C ASN A 170 -7.86 6.38 5.96
N ALA A 171 -8.05 5.92 7.19
CA ALA A 171 -9.30 6.10 7.94
C ALA A 171 -9.65 7.58 8.13
N ILE A 172 -8.68 8.39 8.55
CA ILE A 172 -8.89 9.83 8.78
C ILE A 172 -9.18 10.55 7.47
N VAL A 173 -8.33 10.34 6.46
CA VAL A 173 -8.43 11.07 5.19
C VAL A 173 -9.64 10.62 4.37
N SER A 174 -9.98 9.32 4.34
CA SER A 174 -11.15 8.83 3.61
C SER A 174 -12.44 9.48 4.09
N VAL A 175 -12.67 9.53 5.41
CA VAL A 175 -13.90 10.09 5.96
C VAL A 175 -13.93 11.60 5.74
N TRP A 176 -12.84 12.30 6.02
CA TRP A 176 -12.76 13.74 5.82
C TRP A 176 -12.90 14.14 4.35
N ALA A 177 -12.15 13.50 3.45
CA ALA A 177 -12.19 13.82 2.03
C ALA A 177 -13.52 13.42 1.37
N ALA A 178 -14.13 12.31 1.79
CA ALA A 178 -15.46 11.94 1.31
C ALA A 178 -16.50 13.00 1.66
N TYR A 179 -16.47 13.52 2.90
CA TYR A 179 -17.39 14.56 3.33
C TYR A 179 -17.23 15.86 2.52
N VAL A 180 -15.98 16.33 2.39
CA VAL A 180 -15.68 17.58 1.66
C VAL A 180 -15.98 17.45 0.17
N LEU A 181 -15.58 16.33 -0.44
CA LEU A 181 -15.79 16.14 -1.88
C LEU A 181 -17.24 15.80 -2.23
N ALA A 182 -18.01 15.15 -1.36
CA ALA A 182 -19.43 14.95 -1.57
C ALA A 182 -20.20 16.30 -1.60
N ASP A 183 -19.90 17.23 -0.69
CA ASP A 183 -20.47 18.58 -0.71
C ASP A 183 -20.08 19.36 -1.97
N TYR A 184 -18.82 19.27 -2.37
CA TYR A 184 -18.35 19.86 -3.64
C TYR A 184 -19.05 19.23 -4.85
N GLY A 185 -19.18 17.90 -4.88
CA GLY A 185 -19.88 17.16 -5.93
C GLY A 185 -21.37 17.55 -6.02
N ALA A 186 -22.05 17.72 -4.88
CA ALA A 186 -23.44 18.18 -4.85
C ALA A 186 -23.59 19.57 -5.49
N LYS A 187 -22.69 20.51 -5.17
CA LYS A 187 -22.69 21.86 -5.75
C LYS A 187 -22.40 21.84 -7.25
N ALA A 188 -21.43 21.05 -7.70
CA ALA A 188 -21.11 20.90 -9.11
C ALA A 188 -22.25 20.21 -9.89
N GLY A 189 -22.84 19.16 -9.32
CA GLY A 189 -23.96 18.43 -9.91
C GLY A 189 -25.24 19.23 -9.98
N ALA A 190 -25.48 20.15 -9.06
CA ALA A 190 -26.63 21.06 -9.10
C ALA A 190 -26.63 21.94 -10.37
N LEU A 191 -25.46 22.32 -10.88
CA LEU A 191 -25.32 23.06 -12.12
C LEU A 191 -25.59 22.21 -13.37
N LEU A 192 -25.44 20.88 -13.25
CA LEU A 192 -25.60 19.91 -14.32
C LEU A 192 -26.95 19.17 -14.26
N GLY A 193 -27.78 19.45 -13.26
CA GLY A 193 -29.10 18.83 -13.07
C GLY A 193 -29.07 17.43 -12.45
N ASP A 194 -27.93 17.00 -11.87
CA ASP A 194 -27.76 15.65 -11.27
C ASP A 194 -26.89 15.71 -9.99
N ALA A 195 -27.39 16.47 -9.00
CA ALA A 195 -26.65 16.73 -7.75
C ALA A 195 -26.32 15.45 -6.97
N ASP A 196 -27.24 14.49 -6.90
CA ASP A 196 -27.10 13.29 -6.09
C ASP A 196 -26.03 12.34 -6.63
N ASN A 197 -26.01 12.08 -7.94
CA ASN A 197 -25.00 11.22 -8.56
C ASN A 197 -23.59 11.82 -8.52
N TYR A 198 -23.47 13.14 -8.72
CA TYR A 198 -22.18 13.83 -8.60
C TYR A 198 -21.69 13.86 -7.14
N SER A 199 -22.57 14.09 -6.17
CA SER A 199 -22.23 14.01 -4.76
C SER A 199 -21.69 12.61 -4.39
N ALA A 200 -22.38 11.57 -4.82
CA ALA A 200 -21.98 10.19 -4.62
C ALA A 200 -20.63 9.85 -5.28
N ALA A 201 -20.42 10.30 -6.53
CA ALA A 201 -19.20 10.04 -7.28
C ALA A 201 -17.96 10.74 -6.69
N TYR A 202 -18.11 12.01 -6.33
CA TYR A 202 -17.05 12.77 -5.68
C TYR A 202 -16.79 12.30 -4.25
N GLY A 203 -17.83 11.92 -3.51
CA GLY A 203 -17.70 11.29 -2.20
C GLY A 203 -16.93 9.97 -2.27
N ALA A 204 -17.22 9.12 -3.27
CA ALA A 204 -16.48 7.89 -3.53
C ALA A 204 -15.00 8.17 -3.87
N ALA A 205 -14.73 9.19 -4.70
CA ALA A 205 -13.38 9.64 -5.00
C ALA A 205 -12.64 10.12 -3.75
N GLY A 206 -13.32 10.83 -2.83
CA GLY A 206 -12.79 11.21 -1.52
C GLY A 206 -12.43 10.00 -0.67
N GLY A 207 -13.29 8.98 -0.63
CA GLY A 207 -13.02 7.72 0.04
C GLY A 207 -11.75 7.02 -0.48
N THR A 208 -11.55 6.99 -1.81
CA THR A 208 -10.35 6.41 -2.42
C THR A 208 -9.09 7.27 -2.22
N LEU A 209 -9.23 8.60 -2.07
CA LEU A 209 -8.13 9.50 -1.76
C LEU A 209 -7.46 9.15 -0.44
N GLY A 210 -8.21 8.70 0.56
CA GLY A 210 -7.65 8.20 1.81
C GLY A 210 -6.70 7.03 1.61
N THR A 211 -7.03 6.10 0.71
CA THR A 211 -6.13 4.99 0.34
C THR A 211 -4.84 5.50 -0.30
N ALA A 212 -4.93 6.52 -1.16
CA ALA A 212 -3.75 7.12 -1.79
C ALA A 212 -2.81 7.77 -0.77
N ILE A 213 -3.36 8.58 0.14
CA ILE A 213 -2.58 9.24 1.19
C ILE A 213 -2.05 8.23 2.21
N GLY A 214 -2.85 7.23 2.59
CA GLY A 214 -2.40 6.15 3.47
C GLY A 214 -1.19 5.41 2.90
N ALA A 215 -1.25 4.99 1.64
CA ALA A 215 -0.15 4.33 0.96
C ALA A 215 1.09 5.24 0.87
N LEU A 216 0.91 6.54 0.61
CA LEU A 216 1.99 7.50 0.57
C LEU A 216 2.67 7.66 1.95
N VAL A 217 1.89 7.79 3.02
CA VAL A 217 2.42 7.85 4.41
C VAL A 217 3.23 6.61 4.74
N ALA A 218 2.72 5.43 4.39
CA ALA A 218 3.44 4.17 4.60
C ALA A 218 4.73 4.10 3.78
N LEU A 219 4.72 4.58 2.54
CA LEU A 219 5.91 4.63 1.69
C LEU A 219 6.97 5.57 2.26
N LEU A 220 6.57 6.76 2.70
CA LEU A 220 7.47 7.72 3.33
C LEU A 220 8.09 7.14 4.61
N PHE A 221 7.29 6.49 5.45
CA PHE A 221 7.78 5.80 6.64
C PHE A 221 8.79 4.70 6.30
N CYS A 222 8.48 3.81 5.35
CA CYS A 222 9.40 2.75 4.93
C CYS A 222 10.71 3.33 4.34
N THR A 223 10.61 4.41 3.56
CA THR A 223 11.78 5.11 3.01
C THR A 223 12.64 5.70 4.11
N PHE A 224 12.02 6.36 5.09
CA PHE A 224 12.71 6.90 6.27
C PHE A 224 13.46 5.79 7.01
N VAL A 225 12.80 4.68 7.31
CA VAL A 225 13.43 3.53 7.97
C VAL A 225 14.58 2.97 7.12
N LEU A 226 14.42 2.88 5.81
CA LEU A 226 15.46 2.37 4.91
C LEU A 226 16.70 3.27 4.89
N VAL A 227 16.52 4.60 4.99
CA VAL A 227 17.64 5.57 5.04
C VAL A 227 18.33 5.56 6.39
N VAL A 228 17.58 5.48 7.49
CA VAL A 228 18.14 5.50 8.86
C VAL A 228 18.82 4.19 9.22
N TYR A 229 18.29 3.05 8.78
CA TYR A 229 18.81 1.72 9.12
C TYR A 229 20.25 1.44 8.60
N PRO A 230 20.64 1.82 7.36
CA PRO A 230 22.02 1.64 6.89
C PRO A 230 23.02 2.52 7.62
N VAL A 231 22.61 3.72 8.06
CA VAL A 231 23.47 4.65 8.81
C VAL A 231 23.90 4.04 10.15
N SER A 232 22.99 3.36 10.85
CA SER A 232 23.30 2.67 12.11
C SER A 232 24.24 1.47 11.91
N TYR A 233 24.11 0.74 10.80
CA TYR A 233 24.98 -0.43 10.52
C TYR A 233 26.38 -0.06 10.03
N THR A 234 26.53 1.05 9.33
CA THR A 234 27.85 1.54 8.87
C THR A 234 28.69 2.11 10.01
N HIS A 235 28.05 2.68 11.04
CA HIS A 235 28.79 3.16 12.21
C HIS A 235 29.15 2.07 13.23
N LEU A 236 28.47 0.92 13.20
CA LEU A 236 28.74 -0.22 14.09
C LEU A 236 29.71 -1.26 13.52
N THR A 237 30.07 -1.16 12.24
CA THR A 237 31.02 -2.06 11.58
C THR A 237 32.12 -1.28 10.85
N LEU A 238 32.81 -0.40 11.55
CA LEU A 238 34.21 -0.14 11.23
C LEU A 238 34.99 -1.38 11.74
N PRO A 239 35.47 -2.27 10.85
CA PRO A 239 36.46 -3.22 11.28
C PRO A 239 37.71 -2.40 11.58
N THR A 240 38.12 -2.37 12.81
CA THR A 240 39.51 -2.21 13.20
C THR A 240 40.34 -3.29 12.45
N LYS A 241 40.63 -3.04 11.18
CA LYS A 241 41.74 -3.68 10.54
C LYS A 241 42.99 -2.86 10.85
N LEU A 242 43.51 -3.14 11.99
CA LEU A 242 44.92 -2.97 12.32
C LEU A 242 45.25 -4.13 13.23
N GLU A 243 45.79 -5.20 12.61
CA GLU A 243 46.84 -6.03 13.19
C GLU A 243 47.28 -6.97 12.08
N VAL A 244 48.45 -6.60 11.57
CA VAL A 244 49.64 -7.31 11.15
C VAL A 244 49.45 -8.70 10.57
#